data_4386a3a6a0ed65c06e23f2f3152ecaea
#
_entry.id   4386a3a6a0ed65c06e23f2f3152ecaea
#
_cell.length_a   1.000
_cell.length_b   1.000
_cell.length_c   1.000
_cell.angle_alpha   90.00
_cell.angle_beta   90.00
_cell.angle_gamma   90.00
#
_symmetry.space_group_name_H-M   'P 1'
#
loop_
_entity.id
_entity.type
_entity.pdbx_description
1 polymer ?
#
loop_
_entity_poly.entity_id
_entity_poly.type
_entity_poly.pdbx_seq_one_letter_code
_entity_poly.pdbx_strand_id
1 'polypeptide(L)'
;MSTMSLDQTTELTATKPVRRMTGAQRREEILLAARTVFAERGYAASTDEVARAAGVSQPYVVRLFGTKRELFLEAYKQASAEIIAALSSVPAGPEAGMLMGDAYVGLLADRNLLRLTMHGFIAGADDEVGRVARHTLGEAFRLFQERSGADENAARAFVAQGMLINVLLAVDAPAHRGEDAGLDGLVQCVQDGIAERRTA
;
A
#
# COMPACT_ATOMS: atom_id res chain seq x y z
N MET A 1 -5.14 -48.47 -60.12
CA MET A 1 -5.87 -47.23 -60.05
C MET A 1 -6.34 -47.12 -58.61
N SER A 2 -5.58 -46.37 -57.78
CA SER A 2 -5.82 -46.28 -56.36
C SER A 2 -6.24 -44.87 -56.07
N THR A 3 -7.41 -44.63 -55.51
CA THR A 3 -7.94 -43.38 -55.08
C THR A 3 -7.54 -43.17 -53.63
N MET A 4 -6.71 -42.14 -53.40
CA MET A 4 -6.30 -41.70 -52.08
C MET A 4 -7.34 -40.72 -51.55
N SER A 5 -8.01 -41.10 -50.46
CA SER A 5 -8.94 -40.22 -49.70
C SER A 5 -8.14 -39.45 -48.69
N LEU A 6 -8.15 -38.12 -48.78
CA LEU A 6 -7.59 -37.21 -47.80
C LEU A 6 -8.67 -36.88 -46.76
N ASP A 7 -8.53 -37.45 -45.59
CA ASP A 7 -9.33 -37.12 -44.42
C ASP A 7 -8.69 -35.90 -43.72
N GLN A 8 -9.31 -34.72 -43.86
CA GLN A 8 -8.92 -33.51 -43.16
C GLN A 8 -9.69 -33.44 -41.86
N THR A 9 -9.06 -33.94 -40.80
CA THR A 9 -9.57 -33.76 -39.45
C THR A 9 -9.33 -32.29 -38.99
N THR A 10 -10.39 -31.50 -39.04
CA THR A 10 -10.39 -30.11 -38.48
C THR A 10 -10.39 -30.21 -36.96
N GLU A 11 -9.25 -30.01 -36.31
CA GLU A 11 -9.19 -29.82 -34.88
C GLU A 11 -9.86 -28.49 -34.50
N LEU A 12 -11.05 -28.58 -33.95
CA LEU A 12 -11.73 -27.49 -33.26
C LEU A 12 -10.99 -27.20 -31.96
N THR A 13 -10.15 -26.19 -31.96
CA THR A 13 -9.57 -25.63 -30.73
C THR A 13 -10.69 -25.10 -29.83
N ALA A 14 -11.02 -25.88 -28.80
CA ALA A 14 -11.97 -25.49 -27.76
C ALA A 14 -11.44 -24.28 -27.02
N THR A 15 -11.98 -23.12 -27.31
CA THR A 15 -11.73 -21.87 -26.57
C THR A 15 -12.20 -22.07 -25.13
N LYS A 16 -11.27 -22.10 -24.19
CA LYS A 16 -11.55 -22.18 -22.75
C LYS A 16 -12.53 -21.05 -22.38
N PRO A 17 -13.65 -21.32 -21.69
CA PRO A 17 -14.60 -20.28 -21.34
C PRO A 17 -13.90 -19.26 -20.42
N VAL A 18 -13.88 -17.99 -20.84
CA VAL A 18 -13.42 -16.88 -20.01
C VAL A 18 -14.33 -16.83 -18.80
N ARG A 19 -13.81 -17.19 -17.64
CA ARG A 19 -14.55 -17.21 -16.37
C ARG A 19 -15.03 -15.79 -16.07
N ARG A 20 -16.32 -15.55 -16.16
CA ARG A 20 -16.93 -14.27 -15.83
C ARG A 20 -16.56 -13.90 -14.39
N MET A 21 -15.92 -12.75 -14.21
CA MET A 21 -15.57 -12.24 -12.89
C MET A 21 -16.83 -11.93 -12.07
N THR A 22 -16.76 -12.22 -10.79
CA THR A 22 -17.82 -11.85 -9.84
C THR A 22 -17.82 -10.33 -9.59
N GLY A 23 -18.94 -9.80 -9.10
CA GLY A 23 -19.01 -8.38 -8.71
C GLY A 23 -17.95 -7.99 -7.64
N ALA A 24 -17.68 -8.92 -6.70
CA ALA A 24 -16.65 -8.71 -5.67
C ALA A 24 -15.24 -8.65 -6.27
N GLN A 25 -14.90 -9.55 -7.19
CA GLN A 25 -13.61 -9.52 -7.89
C GLN A 25 -13.44 -8.23 -8.70
N ARG A 26 -14.50 -7.78 -9.38
CA ARG A 26 -14.46 -6.52 -10.14
C ARG A 26 -14.29 -5.30 -9.23
N ARG A 27 -14.92 -5.32 -8.06
CA ARG A 27 -14.77 -4.26 -7.06
C ARG A 27 -13.32 -4.15 -6.57
N GLU A 28 -12.69 -5.29 -6.29
CA GLU A 28 -11.29 -5.34 -5.85
C GLU A 28 -10.33 -4.86 -6.93
N GLU A 29 -10.53 -5.22 -8.19
CA GLU A 29 -9.72 -4.70 -9.30
C GLU A 29 -9.81 -3.19 -9.44
N ILE A 30 -11.01 -2.61 -9.26
CA ILE A 30 -11.18 -1.16 -9.30
C ILE A 30 -10.47 -0.49 -8.12
N LEU A 31 -10.51 -1.09 -6.92
CA LEU A 31 -9.79 -0.57 -5.75
C LEU A 31 -8.27 -0.63 -5.95
N LEU A 32 -7.75 -1.70 -6.55
CA LEU A 32 -6.33 -1.78 -6.88
C LEU A 32 -5.91 -0.71 -7.89
N ALA A 33 -6.73 -0.47 -8.92
CA ALA A 33 -6.51 0.62 -9.87
C ALA A 33 -6.61 2.00 -9.18
N ALA A 34 -7.59 2.19 -8.28
CA ALA A 34 -7.75 3.40 -7.49
C ALA A 34 -6.53 3.67 -6.61
N ARG A 35 -5.99 2.63 -5.94
CA ARG A 35 -4.75 2.72 -5.16
C ARG A 35 -3.59 3.26 -6.00
N THR A 36 -3.38 2.72 -7.19
CA THR A 36 -2.33 3.19 -8.10
C THR A 36 -2.54 4.64 -8.52
N VAL A 37 -3.73 4.98 -9.01
CA VAL A 37 -4.05 6.33 -9.50
C VAL A 37 -3.97 7.37 -8.39
N PHE A 38 -4.50 7.07 -7.19
CA PHE A 38 -4.40 7.98 -6.05
C PHE A 38 -2.99 8.06 -5.46
N ALA A 39 -2.19 7.01 -5.54
CA ALA A 39 -0.78 7.05 -5.16
C ALA A 39 0.04 7.99 -6.06
N GLU A 40 -0.25 8.02 -7.34
CA GLU A 40 0.46 8.87 -8.30
C GLU A 40 0.00 10.32 -8.28
N ARG A 41 -1.30 10.58 -8.14
CA ARG A 41 -1.92 11.89 -8.34
C ARG A 41 -2.56 12.49 -7.09
N GLY A 42 -2.57 11.77 -5.99
CA GLY A 42 -3.23 12.20 -4.77
C GLY A 42 -4.73 12.39 -4.94
N TYR A 43 -5.30 13.22 -4.07
CA TYR A 43 -6.73 13.56 -4.09
C TYR A 43 -7.15 14.39 -5.34
N ALA A 44 -6.20 14.87 -6.16
CA ALA A 44 -6.50 15.52 -7.42
C ALA A 44 -7.00 14.56 -8.51
N ALA A 45 -6.72 13.26 -8.39
CA ALA A 45 -7.19 12.23 -9.32
C ALA A 45 -8.71 12.21 -9.45
N SER A 46 -9.20 11.80 -10.61
CA SER A 46 -10.64 11.69 -10.93
C SER A 46 -11.10 10.23 -10.98
N THR A 47 -12.41 10.01 -10.83
CA THR A 47 -13.02 8.68 -11.02
C THR A 47 -12.91 8.19 -12.48
N ASP A 48 -12.76 9.10 -13.45
CA ASP A 48 -12.53 8.74 -14.85
C ASP A 48 -11.14 8.14 -15.06
N GLU A 49 -10.11 8.70 -14.42
CA GLU A 49 -8.76 8.14 -14.45
C GLU A 49 -8.71 6.75 -13.82
N VAL A 50 -9.41 6.55 -12.70
CA VAL A 50 -9.53 5.22 -12.07
C VAL A 50 -10.28 4.26 -12.99
N ALA A 51 -11.38 4.69 -13.61
CA ALA A 51 -12.15 3.87 -14.54
C ALA A 51 -11.30 3.42 -15.74
N ARG A 52 -10.52 4.34 -16.30
CA ARG A 52 -9.59 4.06 -17.40
C ARG A 52 -8.51 3.06 -16.98
N ALA A 53 -7.92 3.23 -15.81
CA ALA A 53 -6.91 2.33 -15.27
C ALA A 53 -7.48 0.91 -14.99
N ALA A 54 -8.73 0.83 -14.55
CA ALA A 54 -9.43 -0.43 -14.28
C ALA A 54 -10.07 -1.08 -15.53
N GLY A 55 -10.01 -0.43 -16.70
CA GLY A 55 -10.63 -0.92 -17.92
C GLY A 55 -12.16 -1.00 -17.86
N VAL A 56 -12.80 -0.07 -17.14
CA VAL A 56 -14.26 0.01 -16.98
C VAL A 56 -14.79 1.40 -17.33
N SER A 57 -16.10 1.57 -17.40
CA SER A 57 -16.70 2.90 -17.60
C SER A 57 -16.74 3.71 -16.29
N GLN A 58 -16.57 5.02 -16.36
CA GLN A 58 -16.67 5.92 -15.21
C GLN A 58 -18.05 5.82 -14.50
N PRO A 59 -19.21 5.74 -15.20
CA PRO A 59 -20.49 5.52 -14.53
C PRO A 59 -20.56 4.21 -13.73
N TYR A 60 -19.81 3.18 -14.16
CA TYR A 60 -19.73 1.92 -13.41
C TYR A 60 -19.00 2.11 -12.09
N VAL A 61 -17.88 2.85 -12.09
CA VAL A 61 -17.13 3.18 -10.87
C VAL A 61 -18.01 3.99 -9.90
N VAL A 62 -18.69 5.04 -10.40
CA VAL A 62 -19.59 5.86 -9.58
C VAL A 62 -20.75 5.05 -9.00
N ARG A 63 -21.33 4.15 -9.78
CA ARG A 63 -22.41 3.26 -9.28
C ARG A 63 -21.92 2.35 -8.14
N LEU A 64 -20.67 1.92 -8.19
CA LEU A 64 -20.12 0.92 -7.26
C LEU A 64 -19.54 1.54 -5.98
N PHE A 65 -19.00 2.73 -6.08
CA PHE A 65 -18.27 3.40 -4.99
C PHE A 65 -18.86 4.75 -4.58
N GLY A 66 -19.81 5.31 -5.36
CA GLY A 66 -20.37 6.62 -5.11
C GLY A 66 -19.48 7.74 -5.64
N THR A 67 -19.01 8.59 -4.74
CA THR A 67 -18.18 9.76 -5.06
C THR A 67 -16.69 9.42 -5.12
N LYS A 68 -15.91 10.33 -5.71
CA LYS A 68 -14.43 10.28 -5.65
C LYS A 68 -13.93 10.18 -4.20
N ARG A 69 -14.56 10.94 -3.30
CA ARG A 69 -14.22 10.95 -1.88
C ARG A 69 -14.38 9.56 -1.24
N GLU A 70 -15.49 8.91 -1.51
CA GLU A 70 -15.78 7.57 -0.99
C GLU A 70 -14.81 6.53 -1.55
N LEU A 71 -14.51 6.60 -2.85
CA LEU A 71 -13.51 5.73 -3.49
C LEU A 71 -12.11 5.94 -2.90
N PHE A 72 -11.68 7.18 -2.71
CA PHE A 72 -10.41 7.50 -2.07
C PHE A 72 -10.35 6.97 -0.64
N LEU A 73 -11.40 7.25 0.15
CA LEU A 73 -11.49 6.81 1.54
C LEU A 73 -11.41 5.28 1.65
N GLU A 74 -12.05 4.57 0.74
CA GLU A 74 -12.01 3.11 0.76
C GLU A 74 -10.62 2.57 0.40
N ALA A 75 -9.98 3.09 -0.63
CA ALA A 75 -8.61 2.74 -0.98
C ALA A 75 -7.63 3.05 0.17
N TYR A 76 -7.82 4.19 0.85
CA TYR A 76 -7.01 4.58 2.00
C TYR A 76 -7.26 3.69 3.23
N LYS A 77 -8.52 3.29 3.49
CA LYS A 77 -8.84 2.32 4.55
C LYS A 77 -8.15 0.97 4.32
N GLN A 78 -8.12 0.48 3.08
CA GLN A 78 -7.40 -0.76 2.76
C GLN A 78 -5.89 -0.61 3.04
N ALA A 79 -5.28 0.47 2.55
CA ALA A 79 -3.86 0.74 2.80
C ALA A 79 -3.53 0.80 4.31
N SER A 80 -4.37 1.50 5.08
CA SER A 80 -4.23 1.58 6.54
C SER A 80 -4.40 0.22 7.22
N ALA A 81 -5.35 -0.59 6.77
CA ALA A 81 -5.58 -1.93 7.30
C ALA A 81 -4.40 -2.87 7.01
N GLU A 82 -3.74 -2.75 5.86
CA GLU A 82 -2.54 -3.52 5.53
C GLU A 82 -1.39 -3.20 6.50
N ILE A 83 -1.19 -1.91 6.83
CA ILE A 83 -0.18 -1.48 7.81
C ILE A 83 -0.49 -2.10 9.18
N ILE A 84 -1.72 -1.93 9.67
CA ILE A 84 -2.12 -2.47 10.98
C ILE A 84 -2.01 -4.00 11.01
N ALA A 85 -2.42 -4.69 9.94
CA ALA A 85 -2.31 -6.14 9.83
C ALA A 85 -0.85 -6.62 9.92
N ALA A 86 0.07 -5.96 9.21
CA ALA A 86 1.49 -6.29 9.27
C ALA A 86 2.07 -6.11 10.68
N LEU A 87 1.78 -4.99 11.35
CA LEU A 87 2.23 -4.76 12.71
C LEU A 87 1.61 -5.74 13.70
N SER A 88 0.32 -6.06 13.54
CA SER A 88 -0.41 -6.99 14.40
C SER A 88 0.05 -8.45 14.25
N SER A 89 0.59 -8.82 13.08
CA SER A 89 1.06 -10.18 12.81
C SER A 89 2.34 -10.54 13.55
N VAL A 90 3.07 -9.54 14.06
CA VAL A 90 4.32 -9.76 14.80
C VAL A 90 4.03 -10.35 16.17
N PRO A 91 4.69 -11.46 16.57
CA PRO A 91 4.55 -12.03 17.90
C PRO A 91 5.02 -11.06 19.00
N ALA A 92 4.40 -11.13 20.17
CA ALA A 92 4.90 -10.39 21.32
C ALA A 92 6.21 -11.00 21.84
N GLY A 93 7.14 -10.15 22.26
CA GLY A 93 8.43 -10.58 22.81
C GLY A 93 9.52 -9.52 22.69
N PRO A 94 10.73 -9.82 23.19
CA PRO A 94 11.84 -8.86 23.21
C PRO A 94 12.21 -8.32 21.82
N GLU A 95 12.06 -9.13 20.78
CA GLU A 95 12.39 -8.78 19.39
C GLU A 95 11.24 -8.11 18.65
N ALA A 96 10.06 -7.96 19.26
CA ALA A 96 8.87 -7.46 18.58
C ALA A 96 9.08 -6.07 17.95
N GLY A 97 9.78 -5.18 18.63
CA GLY A 97 10.05 -3.83 18.09
C GLY A 97 10.87 -3.85 16.80
N MET A 98 11.87 -4.73 16.71
CA MET A 98 12.67 -4.95 15.50
C MET A 98 11.80 -5.56 14.39
N LEU A 99 11.11 -6.65 14.69
CA LEU A 99 10.27 -7.36 13.71
C LEU A 99 9.14 -6.48 13.16
N MET A 100 8.54 -5.61 14.00
CA MET A 100 7.55 -4.62 13.55
C MET A 100 8.16 -3.58 12.62
N GLY A 101 9.39 -3.14 12.91
CA GLY A 101 10.15 -2.25 12.01
C GLY A 101 10.41 -2.90 10.65
N ASP A 102 10.88 -4.15 10.64
CA ASP A 102 11.14 -4.91 9.41
C ASP A 102 9.84 -5.17 8.62
N ALA A 103 8.77 -5.54 9.29
CA ALA A 103 7.45 -5.73 8.66
C ALA A 103 6.95 -4.44 7.99
N TYR A 104 7.11 -3.30 8.68
CA TYR A 104 6.72 -2.00 8.14
C TYR A 104 7.58 -1.61 6.92
N VAL A 105 8.90 -1.69 7.04
CA VAL A 105 9.82 -1.38 5.93
C VAL A 105 9.54 -2.29 4.72
N GLY A 106 9.25 -3.57 4.96
CA GLY A 106 8.86 -4.52 3.92
C GLY A 106 7.63 -4.08 3.12
N LEU A 107 6.62 -3.51 3.79
CA LEU A 107 5.43 -2.95 3.12
C LEU A 107 5.75 -1.76 2.23
N LEU A 108 6.72 -0.93 2.61
CA LEU A 108 7.09 0.28 1.88
C LEU A 108 7.84 -0.01 0.57
N ALA A 109 8.18 -1.27 0.30
CA ALA A 109 8.61 -1.72 -1.04
C ALA A 109 7.51 -1.49 -2.08
N ASP A 110 6.22 -1.56 -1.67
CA ASP A 110 5.10 -1.06 -2.47
C ASP A 110 5.03 0.47 -2.40
N ARG A 111 5.57 1.12 -3.42
CA ARG A 111 5.57 2.59 -3.53
C ARG A 111 4.15 3.18 -3.58
N ASN A 112 3.15 2.43 -4.04
CA ASN A 112 1.77 2.90 -4.08
C ASN A 112 1.17 2.93 -2.67
N LEU A 113 1.51 1.95 -1.82
CA LEU A 113 1.12 1.97 -0.41
C LEU A 113 1.68 3.19 0.31
N LEU A 114 2.98 3.43 0.17
CA LEU A 114 3.67 4.58 0.75
C LEU A 114 3.00 5.91 0.33
N ARG A 115 2.89 6.13 -0.99
CA ARG A 115 2.35 7.37 -1.54
C ARG A 115 0.90 7.61 -1.13
N LEU A 116 0.05 6.57 -1.20
CA LEU A 116 -1.34 6.67 -0.78
C LEU A 116 -1.45 6.99 0.71
N THR A 117 -0.60 6.40 1.56
CA THR A 117 -0.55 6.71 2.99
C THR A 117 -0.19 8.17 3.23
N MET A 118 0.81 8.70 2.52
CA MET A 118 1.19 10.11 2.61
C MET A 118 0.07 11.05 2.13
N HIS A 119 -0.61 10.71 1.02
CA HIS A 119 -1.78 11.46 0.55
C HIS A 119 -2.94 11.43 1.54
N GLY A 120 -3.14 10.34 2.27
CA GLY A 120 -4.12 10.26 3.35
C GLY A 120 -3.81 11.21 4.50
N PHE A 121 -2.55 11.34 4.91
CA PHE A 121 -2.14 12.32 5.92
C PHE A 121 -2.38 13.77 5.46
N ILE A 122 -2.04 14.10 4.20
CA ILE A 122 -2.28 15.43 3.61
C ILE A 122 -3.79 15.73 3.52
N ALA A 123 -4.60 14.74 3.17
CA ALA A 123 -6.04 14.86 3.08
C ALA A 123 -6.76 14.80 4.45
N GLY A 124 -6.02 14.77 5.55
CA GLY A 124 -6.53 14.61 6.91
C GLY A 124 -7.44 15.73 7.43
N ALA A 125 -7.59 16.85 6.68
CA ALA A 125 -8.61 17.87 6.93
C ALA A 125 -10.03 17.37 6.63
N ASP A 126 -10.20 16.33 5.79
CA ASP A 126 -11.46 15.60 5.67
C ASP A 126 -11.68 14.75 6.94
N ASP A 127 -12.84 14.88 7.57
CA ASP A 127 -13.11 14.28 8.88
C ASP A 127 -12.91 12.76 8.91
N GLU A 128 -13.37 12.05 7.87
CA GLU A 128 -13.27 10.60 7.83
C GLU A 128 -11.87 10.12 7.44
N VAL A 129 -11.23 10.78 6.47
CA VAL A 129 -9.83 10.49 6.11
C VAL A 129 -8.92 10.77 7.30
N GLY A 130 -9.10 11.91 7.96
CA GLY A 130 -8.35 12.28 9.16
C GLY A 130 -8.57 11.30 10.32
N ARG A 131 -9.79 10.78 10.48
CA ARG A 131 -10.09 9.76 11.49
C ARG A 131 -9.33 8.46 11.23
N VAL A 132 -9.27 8.00 9.97
CA VAL A 132 -8.48 6.83 9.60
C VAL A 132 -7.00 7.07 9.85
N ALA A 133 -6.46 8.22 9.46
CA ALA A 133 -5.05 8.58 9.69
C ALA A 133 -4.69 8.57 11.19
N ARG A 134 -5.51 9.24 12.02
CA ARG A 134 -5.31 9.27 13.48
C ARG A 134 -5.40 7.89 14.10
N HIS A 135 -6.36 7.07 13.66
CA HIS A 135 -6.50 5.69 14.13
C HIS A 135 -5.26 4.86 13.77
N THR A 136 -4.77 4.94 12.53
CA THR A 136 -3.57 4.20 12.10
C THR A 136 -2.34 4.55 12.93
N LEU A 137 -2.11 5.84 13.20
CA LEU A 137 -1.00 6.28 14.04
C LEU A 137 -1.16 5.80 15.50
N GLY A 138 -2.36 5.92 16.07
CA GLY A 138 -2.65 5.47 17.43
C GLY A 138 -2.51 3.95 17.57
N GLU A 139 -2.98 3.18 16.59
CA GLU A 139 -2.84 1.72 16.59
C GLU A 139 -1.37 1.27 16.44
N ALA A 140 -0.58 1.93 15.59
CA ALA A 140 0.84 1.62 15.48
C ALA A 140 1.57 1.85 16.82
N PHE A 141 1.27 2.95 17.52
CA PHE A 141 1.80 3.23 18.85
C PHE A 141 1.38 2.17 19.88
N ARG A 142 0.09 1.86 19.96
CA ARG A 142 -0.48 0.90 20.92
C ARG A 142 0.07 -0.52 20.69
N LEU A 143 0.05 -0.97 19.43
CA LEU A 143 0.56 -2.31 19.06
C LEU A 143 2.06 -2.45 19.38
N PHE A 144 2.84 -1.39 19.17
CA PHE A 144 4.26 -1.44 19.54
C PHE A 144 4.44 -1.69 21.04
N GLN A 145 3.75 -0.93 21.89
CA GLN A 145 3.81 -1.16 23.34
C GLN A 145 3.34 -2.57 23.74
N GLU A 146 2.21 -3.01 23.21
CA GLU A 146 1.65 -4.32 23.53
C GLU A 146 2.56 -5.49 23.11
N ARG A 147 3.21 -5.37 21.96
CA ARG A 147 4.04 -6.45 21.42
C ARG A 147 5.44 -6.46 22.01
N SER A 148 6.06 -5.31 22.22
CA SER A 148 7.43 -5.21 22.73
C SER A 148 7.52 -5.11 24.25
N GLY A 149 6.44 -4.72 24.93
CA GLY A 149 6.47 -4.37 26.35
C GLY A 149 7.24 -3.08 26.66
N ALA A 150 7.61 -2.30 25.63
CA ALA A 150 8.38 -1.08 25.78
C ALA A 150 7.53 0.11 26.28
N ASP A 151 8.21 1.12 26.80
CA ASP A 151 7.57 2.32 27.32
C ASP A 151 7.02 3.26 26.22
N GLU A 152 6.31 4.32 26.63
CA GLU A 152 5.74 5.31 25.74
C GLU A 152 6.79 6.05 24.90
N ASN A 153 7.99 6.27 25.44
CA ASN A 153 9.07 6.95 24.71
C ASN A 153 9.60 6.11 23.57
N ALA A 154 9.77 4.80 23.81
CA ALA A 154 10.17 3.87 22.77
C ALA A 154 9.08 3.72 21.69
N ALA A 155 7.80 3.65 22.09
CA ALA A 155 6.69 3.60 21.13
C ALA A 155 6.59 4.90 20.30
N ARG A 156 6.77 6.06 20.93
CA ARG A 156 6.86 7.34 20.23
C ARG A 156 8.03 7.36 19.24
N ALA A 157 9.20 6.87 19.66
CA ALA A 157 10.37 6.80 18.79
C ALA A 157 10.14 5.86 17.58
N PHE A 158 9.46 4.74 17.78
CA PHE A 158 9.08 3.83 16.71
C PHE A 158 8.19 4.50 15.67
N VAL A 159 7.12 5.19 16.09
CA VAL A 159 6.22 5.92 15.18
C VAL A 159 6.96 7.06 14.48
N ALA A 160 7.79 7.82 15.19
CA ALA A 160 8.58 8.92 14.63
C ALA A 160 9.58 8.41 13.58
N GLN A 161 10.23 7.27 13.82
CA GLN A 161 11.14 6.64 12.88
C GLN A 161 10.41 6.17 11.62
N GLY A 162 9.24 5.57 11.77
CA GLY A 162 8.40 5.16 10.64
C GLY A 162 7.99 6.37 9.77
N MET A 163 7.61 7.48 10.40
CA MET A 163 7.29 8.72 9.68
C MET A 163 8.49 9.31 8.95
N LEU A 164 9.68 9.30 9.57
CA LEU A 164 10.91 9.73 8.91
C LEU A 164 11.23 8.87 7.70
N ILE A 165 11.13 7.56 7.81
CA ILE A 165 11.32 6.63 6.67
C ILE A 165 10.33 6.96 5.55
N ASN A 166 9.06 7.21 5.85
CA ASN A 166 8.06 7.59 4.85
C ASN A 166 8.47 8.84 4.09
N VAL A 167 8.93 9.88 4.79
CA VAL A 167 9.35 11.14 4.17
C VAL A 167 10.57 10.92 3.28
N LEU A 168 11.61 10.24 3.77
CA LEU A 168 12.82 9.95 3.01
C LEU A 168 12.54 9.14 1.73
N LEU A 169 11.64 8.17 1.83
CA LEU A 169 11.21 7.38 0.67
C LEU A 169 10.30 8.18 -0.27
N ALA A 170 9.46 9.07 0.24
CA ALA A 170 8.57 9.89 -0.58
C ALA A 170 9.34 10.89 -1.45
N VAL A 171 10.48 11.42 -0.93
CA VAL A 171 11.39 12.29 -1.69
C VAL A 171 12.49 11.52 -2.44
N ASP A 172 12.40 10.19 -2.45
CA ASP A 172 13.37 9.28 -3.08
C ASP A 172 14.83 9.50 -2.64
N ALA A 173 15.02 9.91 -1.39
CA ALA A 173 16.33 10.25 -0.82
C ALA A 173 17.41 9.17 -1.04
N PRO A 174 17.13 7.84 -0.95
CA PRO A 174 18.13 6.82 -1.20
C PRO A 174 18.70 6.80 -2.63
N ALA A 175 17.92 7.25 -3.63
CA ALA A 175 18.36 7.32 -5.03
C ALA A 175 19.18 8.58 -5.34
N HIS A 176 19.11 9.61 -4.47
CA HIS A 176 19.73 10.93 -4.64
C HIS A 176 20.94 11.13 -3.72
N ARG A 177 21.63 10.03 -3.37
CA ARG A 177 22.86 10.10 -2.56
C ARG A 177 23.96 10.88 -3.29
N GLY A 178 24.65 11.74 -2.52
CA GLY A 178 25.73 12.60 -3.02
C GLY A 178 25.25 13.99 -3.47
N GLU A 179 23.96 14.26 -3.49
CA GLU A 179 23.42 15.60 -3.82
C GLU A 179 23.47 16.56 -2.63
N ASP A 180 23.23 16.04 -1.41
CA ASP A 180 23.26 16.82 -0.17
C ASP A 180 23.83 15.99 0.99
N ALA A 181 24.93 16.45 1.58
CA ALA A 181 25.63 15.75 2.67
C ALA A 181 24.78 15.60 3.95
N GLY A 182 23.90 16.55 4.24
CA GLY A 182 22.98 16.48 5.39
C GLY A 182 21.91 15.40 5.16
N LEU A 183 21.35 15.32 3.95
CA LEU A 183 20.40 14.30 3.58
C LEU A 183 21.05 12.91 3.59
N ASP A 184 22.28 12.79 3.07
CA ASP A 184 23.05 11.53 3.08
C ASP A 184 23.30 11.05 4.51
N GLY A 185 23.68 11.96 5.41
CA GLY A 185 23.84 11.66 6.83
C GLY A 185 22.55 11.17 7.47
N LEU A 186 21.42 11.80 7.17
CA LEU A 186 20.12 11.40 7.69
C LEU A 186 19.69 10.01 7.19
N VAL A 187 19.86 9.73 5.90
CA VAL A 187 19.59 8.41 5.31
C VAL A 187 20.48 7.34 5.96
N GLN A 188 21.76 7.65 6.17
CA GLN A 188 22.71 6.73 6.80
C GLN A 188 22.30 6.42 8.26
N CYS A 189 21.96 7.43 9.06
CA CYS A 189 21.48 7.23 10.44
C CYS A 189 20.25 6.31 10.51
N VAL A 190 19.31 6.46 9.56
CA VAL A 190 18.11 5.59 9.50
C VAL A 190 18.52 4.14 9.17
N GLN A 191 19.43 3.94 8.23
CA GLN A 191 19.92 2.61 7.85
C GLN A 191 20.69 1.92 8.97
N ASP A 192 21.57 2.65 9.64
CA ASP A 192 22.36 2.13 10.77
C ASP A 192 21.45 1.73 11.93
N GLY A 193 20.47 2.57 12.28
CA GLY A 193 19.50 2.25 13.30
C GLY A 193 18.57 1.05 12.97
N ILE A 194 18.39 0.69 11.69
CA ILE A 194 17.73 -0.56 11.27
C ILE A 194 18.71 -1.73 11.43
N ALA A 195 19.98 -1.57 11.04
CA ALA A 195 21.00 -2.61 11.10
C ALA A 195 21.35 -2.99 12.56
N GLU A 196 21.55 -2.00 13.43
CA GLU A 196 21.85 -2.21 14.86
C GLU A 196 20.76 -3.03 15.57
N ARG A 197 19.49 -2.78 15.24
CA ARG A 197 18.37 -3.56 15.80
C ARG A 197 18.36 -5.03 15.37
N ARG A 198 19.01 -5.37 14.26
CA ARG A 198 19.13 -6.77 13.78
C ARG A 198 20.28 -7.54 14.41
N THR A 199 21.20 -6.84 15.08
CA THR A 199 22.40 -7.45 15.68
C THR A 199 22.36 -7.47 17.21
N ALA A 200 21.38 -6.80 17.83
CA ALA A 200 21.16 -6.76 19.28
C ALA A 200 20.13 -7.79 19.74
#